data_327e6673a9bdaf0b3fe2a8a1ea1055ab
#
_entry.id   327e6673a9bdaf0b3fe2a8a1ea1055ab
#
_cell.length_a   1.000
_cell.length_b   1.000
_cell.length_c   1.000
_cell.angle_alpha   90.00
_cell.angle_beta   90.00
_cell.angle_gamma   90.00
#
_symmetry.space_group_name_H-M   'P 1'
#
loop_
_entity.id
_entity.type
_entity.pdbx_description
1 polymer ?
#
loop_
_entity_poly.entity_id
_entity_poly.type
_entity_poly.pdbx_seq_one_letter_code
_entity_poly.pdbx_strand_id
1 'polypeptide(L)' 'MADNPFAEFSLERAIGLRWSLRDIQARRLKMSPVSDDDLRALTELGLIEVRDEGPVLTPVGTAVLNG' A
#
# COMPACT_ATOMS: atom_id res chain seq x y z
N MET A 1 -9.18 11.81 -15.62
CA MET A 1 -9.51 11.67 -14.21
C MET A 1 -8.74 10.50 -13.63
N ALA A 2 -8.03 10.72 -12.56
CA ALA A 2 -7.24 9.64 -11.98
C ALA A 2 -8.14 8.63 -11.30
N ASP A 3 -7.94 7.35 -11.59
CA ASP A 3 -8.66 6.31 -10.91
C ASP A 3 -8.15 6.20 -9.48
N ASN A 4 -9.07 6.19 -8.53
CA ASN A 4 -8.73 5.99 -7.15
C ASN A 4 -8.69 4.48 -6.88
N PRO A 5 -7.50 3.87 -6.65
CA PRO A 5 -7.42 2.43 -6.43
C PRO A 5 -8.15 1.99 -5.17
N PHE A 6 -8.48 2.92 -4.29
CA PHE A 6 -9.20 2.63 -3.05
C PHE A 6 -10.70 2.93 -3.15
N ALA A 7 -11.20 3.21 -4.34
CA ALA A 7 -12.60 3.61 -4.51
C ALA A 7 -13.61 2.55 -4.05
N GLU A 8 -13.23 1.28 -4.13
CA GLU A 8 -14.10 0.17 -3.71
C GLU A 8 -14.05 -0.10 -2.21
N PHE A 9 -13.14 0.54 -1.51
CA PHE A 9 -13.00 0.36 -0.07
C PHE A 9 -13.74 1.45 0.69
N SER A 10 -14.13 1.16 1.94
CA SER A 10 -14.65 2.19 2.83
C SER A 10 -13.59 3.26 3.05
N LEU A 11 -14.01 4.45 3.47
CA LEU A 11 -13.08 5.54 3.74
C LEU A 11 -12.03 5.13 4.79
N GLU A 12 -12.46 4.48 5.86
CA GLU A 12 -11.55 4.02 6.91
C GLU A 12 -10.52 3.03 6.37
N ARG A 13 -10.98 2.09 5.55
CA ARG A 13 -10.10 1.09 4.96
C ARG A 13 -9.10 1.74 4.01
N ALA A 14 -9.58 2.67 3.19
CA ALA A 14 -8.73 3.39 2.24
C ALA A 14 -7.63 4.17 2.96
N ILE A 15 -7.98 4.85 4.05
CA ILE A 15 -7.01 5.60 4.85
C ILE A 15 -5.96 4.64 5.43
N GLY A 16 -6.41 3.51 5.98
CA GLY A 16 -5.50 2.51 6.53
C GLY A 16 -4.54 1.96 5.50
N LEU A 17 -5.02 1.68 4.28
CA LEU A 17 -4.19 1.16 3.20
C LEU A 17 -3.15 2.20 2.76
N ARG A 18 -3.52 3.48 2.71
CA ARG A 18 -2.55 4.54 2.39
C ARG A 18 -1.46 4.65 3.45
N TRP A 19 -1.82 4.55 4.73
CA TRP A 19 -0.83 4.54 5.80
C TRP A 19 0.10 3.35 5.68
N SER A 20 -0.45 2.18 5.34
CA SER A 20 0.37 0.98 5.12
C SER A 20 1.36 1.18 3.97
N LEU A 21 0.92 1.81 2.87
CA LEU A 21 1.82 2.14 1.76
C LEU A 21 2.96 3.06 2.21
N ARG A 22 2.65 4.07 3.02
CA ARG A 22 3.66 4.98 3.52
C ARG A 22 4.66 4.27 4.42
N ASP A 23 4.18 3.36 5.26
CA ASP A 23 5.05 2.58 6.13
C ASP A 23 5.98 1.68 5.32
N ILE A 24 5.47 1.06 4.25
CA ILE A 24 6.28 0.25 3.37
C ILE A 24 7.33 1.11 2.66
N GLN A 25 6.93 2.27 2.15
CA GLN A 25 7.84 3.19 1.49
C GLN A 25 8.96 3.65 2.43
N ALA A 26 8.61 3.91 3.68
CA ALA A 26 9.57 4.38 4.69
C ALA A 26 10.33 3.23 5.35
N ARG A 27 10.02 2.00 5.01
CA ARG A 27 10.61 0.78 5.59
C ARG A 27 10.46 0.72 7.11
N ARG A 28 9.29 1.12 7.61
CA ARG A 28 9.00 1.13 9.05
C ARG A 28 8.33 -0.15 9.54
N LEU A 29 8.52 -1.23 8.83
CA LEU A 29 7.81 -2.49 9.10
C LEU A 29 8.18 -3.10 10.45
N LYS A 30 9.36 -2.81 10.97
CA LYS A 30 9.78 -3.30 12.27
C LYS A 30 9.00 -2.67 13.41
N MET A 31 8.59 -1.41 13.25
CA MET A 31 7.87 -0.68 14.28
C MET A 31 6.35 -0.78 14.12
N SER A 32 5.89 -0.90 12.88
CA SER A 32 4.48 -0.96 12.56
C SER A 32 4.28 -1.98 11.44
N PRO A 33 4.30 -3.28 11.76
CA PRO A 33 4.13 -4.29 10.72
C PRO A 33 2.77 -4.18 10.06
N VAL A 34 2.78 -4.24 8.74
CA VAL A 34 1.56 -4.22 7.95
C VAL A 34 0.89 -5.59 8.04
N SER A 35 -0.42 -5.62 8.24
CA SER A 35 -1.15 -6.88 8.34
C SER A 35 -1.13 -7.62 7.00
N ASP A 36 -1.30 -8.95 7.07
CA ASP A 36 -1.35 -9.77 5.87
C ASP A 36 -2.51 -9.38 4.96
N ASP A 37 -3.65 -9.00 5.54
CA ASP A 37 -4.80 -8.55 4.77
C ASP A 37 -4.48 -7.28 3.99
N ASP A 38 -3.77 -6.34 4.60
CA ASP A 38 -3.37 -5.12 3.92
C ASP A 38 -2.35 -5.40 2.82
N LEU A 39 -1.37 -6.26 3.10
CA LEU A 39 -0.38 -6.67 2.10
C LEU A 39 -1.06 -7.29 0.89
N ARG A 40 -2.03 -8.18 1.13
CA ARG A 40 -2.77 -8.82 0.06
C ARG A 40 -3.55 -7.81 -0.77
N ALA A 41 -4.27 -6.91 -0.10
CA ALA A 41 -5.06 -5.89 -0.79
C ALA A 41 -4.18 -5.00 -1.65
N LEU A 42 -3.07 -4.53 -1.11
CA LEU A 42 -2.14 -3.67 -1.85
C LEU A 42 -1.49 -4.40 -3.02
N THR A 43 -1.19 -5.69 -2.86
CA THR A 43 -0.64 -6.52 -3.93
C THR A 43 -1.66 -6.70 -5.05
N GLU A 44 -2.90 -6.98 -4.70
CA GLU A 44 -3.97 -7.14 -5.69
C GLU A 44 -4.24 -5.86 -6.46
N LEU A 45 -4.07 -4.72 -5.82
CA LEU A 45 -4.22 -3.42 -6.48
C LEU A 45 -3.01 -3.05 -7.34
N GLY A 46 -1.94 -3.84 -7.27
CA GLY A 46 -0.73 -3.56 -8.03
C GLY A 46 0.11 -2.43 -7.46
N LEU A 47 -0.10 -2.07 -6.20
CA LEU A 47 0.59 -0.95 -5.56
C LEU A 47 1.89 -1.38 -4.90
N ILE A 48 2.02 -2.65 -4.55
CA ILE A 48 3.25 -3.19 -3.98
C ILE A 48 3.59 -4.52 -4.63
N GLU A 49 4.84 -4.91 -4.46
CA GLU A 49 5.36 -6.20 -4.90
C GLU A 49 6.08 -6.83 -3.72
N VAL A 50 5.84 -8.10 -3.48
CA VAL A 50 6.50 -8.81 -2.38
C VAL A 50 7.77 -9.46 -2.91
N ARG A 51 8.90 -9.10 -2.35
CA ARG A 51 10.22 -9.64 -2.71
C ARG A 51 10.85 -10.32 -1.51
N ASP A 52 11.99 -10.98 -1.72
CA ASP A 52 12.70 -11.65 -0.64
C ASP A 52 13.06 -10.71 0.50
N GLU A 53 13.31 -9.45 0.18
CA GLU A 53 13.65 -8.42 1.17
C GLU A 53 12.42 -7.90 1.92
N GLY A 54 11.24 -8.19 1.42
CA GLY A 54 9.98 -7.70 1.96
C GLY A 54 9.17 -6.95 0.92
N PRO A 55 8.05 -6.35 1.30
CA PRO A 55 7.21 -5.61 0.36
C PRO A 55 7.88 -4.31 -0.06
N VAL A 56 7.74 -3.97 -1.35
CA VAL A 56 8.24 -2.71 -1.92
C VAL A 56 7.15 -2.10 -2.77
N LEU A 57 7.15 -0.76 -2.89
CA LEU A 57 6.18 -0.10 -3.75
C LEU A 57 6.53 -0.32 -5.22
N THR A 58 5.48 -0.52 -6.01
CA THR A 58 5.59 -0.47 -7.46
C THR A 58 5.58 0.99 -7.91
N PRO A 59 5.94 1.29 -9.17
CA PRO A 59 5.78 2.65 -9.69
C PRO A 59 4.36 3.19 -9.53
N VAL A 60 3.35 2.32 -9.67
CA VAL A 60 1.95 2.70 -9.46
C VAL A 60 1.71 3.09 -8.00
N GLY A 61 2.23 2.30 -7.06
CA GLY A 61 2.09 2.61 -5.63
C GLY A 61 2.75 3.93 -5.27
N THR A 62 3.93 4.19 -5.82
CA THR A 62 4.62 5.46 -5.59
C THR A 62 3.80 6.63 -6.14
N ALA A 63 3.23 6.48 -7.32
CA ALA A 63 2.39 7.53 -7.92
C ALA A 63 1.16 7.82 -7.07
N VAL A 64 0.54 6.80 -6.49
CA VAL A 64 -0.62 6.97 -5.62
C VAL A 64 -0.26 7.81 -4.38
N LEU A 65 0.90 7.56 -3.79
CA LEU A 65 1.33 8.32 -2.62
C LEU A 65 1.72 9.76 -2.97
N ASN A 66 2.31 9.96 -4.12
CA ASN A 66 2.77 11.29 -4.54
C ASN A 66 1.69 12.10 -5.26
N GLY A 67 0.70 11.43 -5.74
CA GLY A 67 -0.42 12.07 -6.42
C GLY A 67 -1.50 12.49 -5.46
#